data_fa89dba48fc9c7d0faf8f442c13a7fd4
#
_entry.id   fa89dba48fc9c7d0faf8f442c13a7fd4
#
_cell.length_a   1.000
_cell.length_b   1.000
_cell.length_c   1.000
_cell.angle_alpha   90.00
_cell.angle_beta   90.00
_cell.angle_gamma   90.00
#
_symmetry.space_group_name_H-M   'P 1'
#
loop_
_entity.id
_entity.type
_entity.pdbx_description
1 polymer ?
#
loop_
_entity_poly.entity_id
_entity_poly.type
_entity_poly.pdbx_seq_one_letter_code
_entity_poly.pdbx_strand_id
1 'polypeptide(L)'
;MPVTVFLIWSIIPRHHRFGNPPMFRNLRFYRVTSPWPDSEQELSELLSANTFSPCGSFAERSAGWEALGSNEDDLLCRRLNGADLLQLRTQSRVLPVAAINEALEERVVEFRERMVMEPTRAELRRLKEETRDILLPKALVKSERNRACFIHSESLLVIDVGTETKAEWFLDQLRPCFTEFGYIPLTYNTPPADLLNRIFMGDSPLGFSLGRECRMQDEGDSKSKVSWNDFELSDTSIRQHVIEGMKLTHLGIGFDEVMSCVINDEAVFSKLKFIGSEAVDNFDAEDPMARLDADFVLLTGTIRRLVEDLKKLLGGYASIKSSQD
;
A
#
# COMPACT_ATOMS: atom_id res chain seq x y z
N MET A 1 51.28 -43.40 8.20
CA MET A 1 50.43 -42.91 7.09
C MET A 1 49.11 -42.41 7.69
N PRO A 2 48.88 -41.11 7.72
CA PRO A 2 47.59 -40.59 8.22
C PRO A 2 46.57 -40.50 7.07
N VAL A 3 45.39 -41.01 7.31
CA VAL A 3 44.23 -40.95 6.40
C VAL A 3 43.59 -39.58 6.56
N THR A 4 43.62 -38.78 5.48
CA THR A 4 43.01 -37.49 5.41
C THR A 4 41.52 -37.66 5.09
N VAL A 5 40.64 -37.35 6.06
CA VAL A 5 39.19 -37.31 5.87
C VAL A 5 38.82 -35.98 5.21
N PHE A 6 38.41 -36.01 3.95
CA PHE A 6 37.81 -34.87 3.26
C PHE A 6 36.38 -34.70 3.75
N LEU A 7 36.13 -33.65 4.52
CA LEU A 7 34.80 -33.14 4.83
C LEU A 7 34.23 -32.44 3.58
N ILE A 8 33.35 -33.13 2.86
CA ILE A 8 32.53 -32.53 1.79
C ILE A 8 31.46 -31.70 2.47
N TRP A 9 31.65 -30.40 2.51
CA TRP A 9 30.59 -29.45 2.80
C TRP A 9 29.62 -29.47 1.60
N SER A 10 28.49 -30.17 1.76
CA SER A 10 27.37 -30.09 0.85
C SER A 10 26.79 -28.66 0.90
N ILE A 11 27.00 -27.89 -0.16
CA ILE A 11 26.32 -26.63 -0.41
C ILE A 11 24.86 -26.96 -0.66
N ILE A 12 24.04 -26.91 0.38
CA ILE A 12 22.58 -26.91 0.27
C ILE A 12 22.23 -25.52 -0.27
N PRO A 13 21.61 -25.39 -1.49
CA PRO A 13 21.13 -24.10 -1.94
C PRO A 13 20.05 -23.65 -0.94
N ARG A 14 20.27 -22.52 -0.29
CA ARG A 14 19.23 -21.82 0.45
C ARG A 14 18.14 -21.47 -0.57
N HIS A 15 17.14 -22.32 -0.70
CA HIS A 15 15.87 -21.92 -1.28
C HIS A 15 15.37 -20.75 -0.43
N HIS A 16 15.43 -19.54 -0.95
CA HIS A 16 14.61 -18.45 -0.47
C HIS A 16 13.16 -18.91 -0.62
N ARG A 17 12.61 -19.49 0.44
CA ARG A 17 11.16 -19.66 0.56
C ARG A 17 10.61 -18.25 0.61
N PHE A 18 10.00 -17.82 -0.48
CA PHE A 18 9.15 -16.64 -0.48
C PHE A 18 7.97 -16.99 0.43
N GLY A 19 8.02 -16.56 1.69
CA GLY A 19 6.86 -16.55 2.57
C GLY A 19 5.74 -15.81 1.85
N ASN A 20 4.50 -16.25 2.01
CA ASN A 20 3.37 -15.55 1.40
C ASN A 20 3.40 -14.07 1.85
N PRO A 21 3.21 -13.14 0.92
CA PRO A 21 3.22 -11.73 1.27
C PRO A 21 2.11 -11.46 2.30
N PRO A 22 2.35 -10.58 3.29
CA PRO A 22 1.33 -10.23 4.27
C PRO A 22 0.07 -9.72 3.57
N MET A 23 -1.11 -9.99 4.17
CA MET A 23 -2.40 -9.59 3.60
C MET A 23 -2.44 -8.09 3.29
N PHE A 24 -1.97 -7.24 4.21
CA PHE A 24 -1.75 -5.80 4.03
C PHE A 24 -0.29 -5.45 4.31
N ARG A 25 0.25 -4.55 3.50
CA ARG A 25 1.59 -3.99 3.67
C ARG A 25 1.59 -2.56 4.19
N ASN A 26 0.47 -1.88 4.00
CA ASN A 26 0.27 -0.49 4.38
C ASN A 26 -1.10 -0.30 5.01
N LEU A 27 -1.25 0.73 5.85
CA LEU A 27 -2.56 1.15 6.36
C LEU A 27 -2.68 2.65 6.15
N ARG A 28 -3.68 3.04 5.38
CA ARG A 28 -4.11 4.42 5.23
C ARG A 28 -5.57 4.49 5.61
N PHE A 29 -5.91 5.38 6.53
CA PHE A 29 -7.19 5.41 7.22
C PHE A 29 -8.09 6.52 6.72
N TYR A 30 -9.36 6.19 6.49
CA TYR A 30 -10.42 7.15 6.13
C TYR A 30 -11.66 6.87 6.96
N ARG A 31 -12.28 7.92 7.52
CA ARG A 31 -13.61 7.80 8.13
C ARG A 31 -14.66 7.93 7.04
N VAL A 32 -15.53 6.95 6.93
CA VAL A 32 -16.69 7.00 6.04
C VAL A 32 -17.80 7.75 6.77
N THR A 33 -18.39 8.73 6.09
CA THR A 33 -19.43 9.62 6.65
C THR A 33 -20.81 9.35 6.07
N SER A 34 -20.88 8.59 4.97
CA SER A 34 -22.13 8.10 4.37
C SER A 34 -22.52 6.73 4.95
N PRO A 35 -23.78 6.31 4.79
CA PRO A 35 -24.21 4.95 5.12
C PRO A 35 -23.39 3.90 4.38
N TRP A 36 -23.08 2.80 5.06
CA TRP A 36 -22.42 1.63 4.49
C TRP A 36 -23.41 0.47 4.43
N PRO A 37 -23.37 -0.42 3.40
CA PRO A 37 -24.32 -1.50 3.22
C PRO A 37 -24.44 -2.43 4.44
N ASP A 38 -25.67 -2.83 4.76
CA ASP A 38 -25.95 -3.63 5.96
C ASP A 38 -25.59 -5.11 5.79
N SER A 39 -25.56 -5.61 4.55
CA SER A 39 -25.23 -7.00 4.23
C SER A 39 -24.07 -7.13 3.27
N GLU A 40 -23.43 -8.30 3.27
CA GLU A 40 -22.37 -8.68 2.32
C GLU A 40 -22.91 -8.72 0.89
N GLN A 41 -24.14 -9.22 0.72
CA GLN A 41 -24.82 -9.32 -0.57
C GLN A 41 -25.08 -7.92 -1.16
N GLU A 42 -25.63 -7.01 -0.37
CA GLU A 42 -25.90 -5.63 -0.80
C GLU A 42 -24.60 -4.92 -1.22
N LEU A 43 -23.54 -5.07 -0.42
CA LEU A 43 -22.22 -4.52 -0.77
C LEU A 43 -21.70 -5.12 -2.08
N SER A 44 -21.80 -6.43 -2.27
CA SER A 44 -21.38 -7.11 -3.50
C SER A 44 -22.17 -6.64 -4.71
N GLU A 45 -23.49 -6.44 -4.58
CA GLU A 45 -24.36 -5.90 -5.64
C GLU A 45 -23.92 -4.49 -6.05
N LEU A 46 -23.64 -3.62 -5.06
CA LEU A 46 -23.13 -2.27 -5.34
C LEU A 46 -21.76 -2.31 -6.05
N LEU A 47 -20.86 -3.16 -5.61
CA LEU A 47 -19.54 -3.32 -6.25
C LEU A 47 -19.63 -3.87 -7.67
N SER A 48 -20.69 -4.62 -8.00
CA SER A 48 -20.91 -5.19 -9.32
C SER A 48 -21.06 -4.14 -10.42
N ALA A 49 -21.40 -2.89 -10.06
CA ALA A 49 -21.43 -1.76 -11.00
C ALA A 49 -20.06 -1.47 -11.65
N ASN A 50 -18.97 -1.91 -11.03
CA ASN A 50 -17.60 -1.73 -11.54
C ASN A 50 -16.78 -3.04 -11.36
N THR A 51 -17.32 -4.16 -11.85
CA THR A 51 -16.60 -5.45 -11.83
C THR A 51 -15.39 -5.40 -12.77
N PHE A 52 -14.31 -6.05 -12.35
CA PHE A 52 -13.08 -6.08 -13.13
C PHE A 52 -13.29 -6.72 -14.51
N SER A 53 -12.82 -6.03 -15.52
CA SER A 53 -12.64 -6.55 -16.88
C SER A 53 -11.20 -6.36 -17.35
N PRO A 54 -10.64 -7.34 -18.11
CA PRO A 54 -9.26 -7.23 -18.60
C PRO A 54 -9.02 -5.98 -19.44
N CYS A 55 -7.80 -5.45 -19.37
CA CYS A 55 -7.37 -4.28 -20.12
C CYS A 55 -7.43 -4.54 -21.63
N GLY A 56 -8.33 -3.86 -22.34
CA GLY A 56 -8.47 -3.94 -23.78
C GLY A 56 -7.19 -3.58 -24.53
N SER A 57 -7.11 -3.98 -25.82
CA SER A 57 -5.88 -3.79 -26.62
C SER A 57 -5.43 -2.34 -26.74
N PHE A 58 -6.38 -1.40 -26.77
CA PHE A 58 -6.11 0.04 -26.92
C PHE A 58 -6.30 0.82 -25.61
N ALA A 59 -6.61 0.13 -24.50
CA ALA A 59 -6.72 0.75 -23.20
C ALA A 59 -5.36 0.69 -22.49
N GLU A 60 -4.92 1.80 -21.91
CA GLU A 60 -3.68 1.85 -21.12
C GLU A 60 -3.88 1.20 -19.76
N ARG A 61 -5.08 1.26 -19.21
CA ARG A 61 -5.42 0.80 -17.86
C ARG A 61 -6.87 0.35 -17.78
N SER A 62 -7.11 -0.67 -16.96
CA SER A 62 -8.45 -1.05 -16.49
C SER A 62 -8.40 -1.30 -14.99
N ALA A 63 -9.52 -1.10 -14.31
CA ALA A 63 -9.68 -1.42 -12.90
C ALA A 63 -11.12 -1.86 -12.63
N GLY A 64 -11.30 -2.65 -11.60
CA GLY A 64 -12.62 -3.09 -11.16
C GLY A 64 -12.52 -4.03 -9.97
N TRP A 65 -13.65 -4.29 -9.35
CA TRP A 65 -13.77 -5.17 -8.19
C TRP A 65 -13.66 -6.63 -8.60
N GLU A 66 -12.87 -7.38 -7.85
CA GLU A 66 -12.63 -8.81 -8.08
C GLU A 66 -12.99 -9.58 -6.82
N ALA A 67 -13.65 -10.75 -6.98
CA ALA A 67 -13.92 -11.64 -5.89
C ALA A 67 -12.61 -12.12 -5.22
N LEU A 68 -12.68 -12.41 -3.93
CA LEU A 68 -11.53 -12.90 -3.15
C LEU A 68 -11.29 -14.40 -3.33
N GLY A 69 -12.35 -15.14 -3.66
CA GLY A 69 -12.31 -16.55 -4.00
C GLY A 69 -12.05 -16.80 -5.48
N SER A 70 -12.08 -18.06 -5.88
CA SER A 70 -11.84 -18.50 -7.25
C SER A 70 -13.09 -18.99 -7.99
N ASN A 71 -14.25 -19.01 -7.31
CA ASN A 71 -15.51 -19.45 -7.91
C ASN A 71 -16.22 -18.27 -8.59
N GLU A 72 -16.95 -18.57 -9.67
CA GLU A 72 -17.70 -17.56 -10.42
C GLU A 72 -18.84 -16.92 -9.62
N ASP A 73 -19.39 -17.66 -8.64
CA ASP A 73 -20.47 -17.23 -7.76
C ASP A 73 -19.99 -16.54 -6.48
N ASP A 74 -18.66 -16.33 -6.32
CA ASP A 74 -18.10 -15.67 -5.14
C ASP A 74 -18.49 -14.18 -5.11
N LEU A 75 -18.86 -13.70 -3.92
CA LEU A 75 -19.16 -12.31 -3.70
C LEU A 75 -17.91 -11.42 -3.87
N LEU A 76 -18.11 -10.18 -4.33
CA LEU A 76 -17.04 -9.20 -4.56
C LEU A 76 -16.45 -8.61 -3.27
N CYS A 77 -16.98 -9.03 -2.12
CA CYS A 77 -16.48 -8.68 -0.79
C CYS A 77 -16.56 -9.90 0.12
N ARG A 78 -15.92 -9.80 1.29
CA ARG A 78 -15.97 -10.81 2.34
C ARG A 78 -16.26 -10.14 3.67
N ARG A 79 -17.40 -10.45 4.29
CA ARG A 79 -17.75 -9.94 5.61
C ARG A 79 -17.42 -10.95 6.69
N LEU A 80 -16.53 -10.56 7.62
CA LEU A 80 -16.14 -11.40 8.72
C LEU A 80 -15.84 -10.55 9.96
N ASN A 81 -16.35 -10.99 11.12
CA ASN A 81 -16.06 -10.38 12.42
C ASN A 81 -16.28 -8.86 12.47
N GLY A 82 -17.39 -8.37 11.85
CA GLY A 82 -17.72 -6.94 11.81
C GLY A 82 -16.78 -6.08 10.97
N ALA A 83 -16.18 -6.67 9.93
CA ALA A 83 -15.42 -5.96 8.92
C ALA A 83 -15.68 -6.56 7.55
N ASP A 84 -15.58 -5.72 6.51
CA ASP A 84 -15.68 -6.10 5.11
C ASP A 84 -14.32 -6.02 4.44
N LEU A 85 -13.91 -7.07 3.75
CA LEU A 85 -12.70 -7.11 2.93
C LEU A 85 -13.08 -6.92 1.47
N LEU A 86 -12.41 -5.98 0.81
CA LEU A 86 -12.59 -5.61 -0.60
C LEU A 86 -11.31 -5.83 -1.38
N GLN A 87 -11.40 -6.21 -2.65
CA GLN A 87 -10.25 -6.34 -3.53
C GLN A 87 -10.48 -5.64 -4.86
N LEU A 88 -9.68 -4.63 -5.13
CA LEU A 88 -9.63 -3.94 -6.41
C LEU A 88 -8.49 -4.51 -7.26
N ARG A 89 -8.81 -5.04 -8.44
CA ARG A 89 -7.81 -5.42 -9.43
C ARG A 89 -7.61 -4.28 -10.42
N THR A 90 -6.35 -3.97 -10.69
CA THR A 90 -5.94 -3.01 -11.71
C THR A 90 -5.03 -3.70 -12.70
N GLN A 91 -5.26 -3.50 -13.98
CA GLN A 91 -4.32 -3.85 -15.04
C GLN A 91 -3.82 -2.59 -15.73
N SER A 92 -2.55 -2.54 -16.04
CA SER A 92 -1.93 -1.45 -16.81
C SER A 92 -0.96 -2.00 -17.84
N ARG A 93 -0.90 -1.38 -19.01
CA ARG A 93 0.08 -1.71 -20.03
C ARG A 93 1.40 -1.03 -19.71
N VAL A 94 2.46 -1.83 -19.67
CA VAL A 94 3.82 -1.34 -19.37
C VAL A 94 4.49 -0.96 -20.70
N LEU A 95 4.50 0.35 -20.97
CA LEU A 95 5.14 0.89 -22.17
C LEU A 95 6.23 1.89 -21.75
N PRO A 96 7.50 1.43 -21.66
CA PRO A 96 8.61 2.28 -21.26
C PRO A 96 8.81 3.45 -22.24
N VAL A 97 9.09 4.63 -21.70
CA VAL A 97 9.36 5.84 -22.51
C VAL A 97 10.55 5.61 -23.46
N ALA A 98 11.57 4.85 -23.04
CA ALA A 98 12.70 4.48 -23.87
C ALA A 98 12.28 3.71 -25.14
N ALA A 99 11.39 2.72 -24.99
CA ALA A 99 10.88 1.95 -26.13
C ALA A 99 10.06 2.81 -27.11
N ILE A 100 9.27 3.78 -26.59
CA ILE A 100 8.55 4.74 -27.42
C ILE A 100 9.55 5.62 -28.20
N ASN A 101 10.59 6.12 -27.53
CA ASN A 101 11.56 7.01 -28.16
C ASN A 101 12.37 6.28 -29.23
N GLU A 102 12.81 5.05 -28.99
CA GLU A 102 13.52 4.22 -29.97
C GLU A 102 12.68 3.99 -31.23
N ALA A 103 11.43 3.54 -31.07
CA ALA A 103 10.52 3.36 -32.21
C ALA A 103 10.14 4.68 -32.90
N LEU A 104 10.15 5.81 -32.16
CA LEU A 104 9.94 7.14 -32.74
C LEU A 104 11.11 7.57 -33.62
N GLU A 105 12.37 7.27 -33.23
CA GLU A 105 13.57 7.59 -34.01
C GLU A 105 13.50 6.93 -35.40
N GLU A 106 13.14 5.65 -35.49
CA GLU A 106 12.93 4.95 -36.74
C GLU A 106 11.88 5.67 -37.64
N ARG A 107 10.75 6.04 -37.06
CA ARG A 107 9.65 6.74 -37.77
C ARG A 107 10.02 8.15 -38.20
N VAL A 108 10.90 8.84 -37.45
CA VAL A 108 11.42 10.15 -37.83
C VAL A 108 12.36 10.02 -39.05
N VAL A 109 13.17 8.97 -39.10
CA VAL A 109 14.00 8.67 -40.29
C VAL A 109 13.11 8.42 -41.51
N GLU A 110 12.09 7.57 -41.40
CA GLU A 110 11.14 7.31 -42.49
C GLU A 110 10.40 8.60 -42.95
N PHE A 111 10.04 9.48 -41.98
CA PHE A 111 9.41 10.76 -42.28
C PHE A 111 10.35 11.67 -43.10
N ARG A 112 11.63 11.77 -42.71
CA ARG A 112 12.66 12.55 -43.41
C ARG A 112 12.85 12.06 -44.84
N GLU A 113 12.97 10.75 -45.03
CA GLU A 113 13.13 10.15 -46.34
C GLU A 113 11.93 10.42 -47.26
N ARG A 114 10.71 10.33 -46.75
CA ARG A 114 9.48 10.54 -47.50
C ARG A 114 9.20 12.01 -47.81
N MET A 115 9.43 12.90 -46.84
CA MET A 115 9.05 14.33 -46.93
C MET A 115 10.22 15.22 -47.35
N VAL A 116 11.46 14.69 -47.36
CA VAL A 116 12.72 15.43 -47.66
C VAL A 116 12.88 16.67 -46.74
N MET A 117 12.34 16.60 -45.53
CA MET A 117 12.39 17.70 -44.57
C MET A 117 12.33 17.16 -43.10
N GLU A 118 12.80 17.96 -42.15
CA GLU A 118 12.70 17.67 -40.74
C GLU A 118 11.25 17.85 -40.24
N PRO A 119 10.77 16.92 -39.37
CA PRO A 119 9.47 17.10 -38.78
C PRO A 119 9.39 18.33 -37.86
N THR A 120 8.36 19.10 -37.96
CA THR A 120 8.03 20.19 -37.03
C THR A 120 7.72 19.65 -35.64
N ARG A 121 7.71 20.53 -34.62
CA ARG A 121 7.34 20.13 -33.24
C ARG A 121 5.94 19.49 -33.15
N ALA A 122 5.00 19.97 -33.97
CA ALA A 122 3.63 19.43 -34.01
C ALA A 122 3.61 18.02 -34.64
N GLU A 123 4.35 17.84 -35.76
CA GLU A 123 4.48 16.54 -36.43
C GLU A 123 5.20 15.52 -35.55
N LEU A 124 6.28 15.93 -34.86
CA LEU A 124 7.00 15.06 -33.93
C LEU A 124 6.09 14.58 -32.79
N ARG A 125 5.25 15.47 -32.24
CA ARG A 125 4.26 15.11 -31.22
C ARG A 125 3.25 14.10 -31.76
N ARG A 126 2.72 14.31 -32.95
CA ARG A 126 1.79 13.40 -33.61
C ARG A 126 2.43 12.04 -33.89
N LEU A 127 3.66 12.02 -34.43
CA LEU A 127 4.42 10.78 -34.64
C LEU A 127 4.62 9.99 -33.34
N LYS A 128 4.89 10.70 -32.24
CA LYS A 128 5.03 10.07 -30.93
C LYS A 128 3.73 9.46 -30.42
N GLU A 129 2.60 10.15 -30.58
CA GLU A 129 1.28 9.64 -30.20
C GLU A 129 0.91 8.41 -31.05
N GLU A 130 1.08 8.48 -32.37
CA GLU A 130 0.86 7.33 -33.27
C GLU A 130 1.80 6.13 -32.96
N THR A 131 3.07 6.40 -32.61
CA THR A 131 4.01 5.35 -32.20
C THR A 131 3.55 4.66 -30.92
N ARG A 132 3.06 5.44 -29.96
CA ARG A 132 2.49 4.91 -28.72
C ARG A 132 1.28 4.02 -29.00
N ASP A 133 0.36 4.47 -29.86
CA ASP A 133 -0.86 3.71 -30.21
C ASP A 133 -0.52 2.37 -30.91
N ILE A 134 0.53 2.34 -31.73
CA ILE A 134 1.00 1.11 -32.38
C ILE A 134 1.65 0.14 -31.40
N LEU A 135 2.38 0.65 -30.41
CA LEU A 135 3.07 -0.16 -29.41
C LEU A 135 2.16 -0.64 -28.29
N LEU A 136 1.13 0.14 -27.99
CA LEU A 136 0.24 -0.14 -26.84
C LEU A 136 -0.39 -1.54 -26.89
N PRO A 137 -0.95 -2.06 -28.00
CA PRO A 137 -1.49 -3.41 -28.05
C PRO A 137 -0.46 -4.53 -27.80
N LYS A 138 0.83 -4.25 -28.07
CA LYS A 138 1.93 -5.19 -27.92
C LYS A 138 2.59 -5.10 -26.55
N ALA A 139 2.25 -4.08 -25.75
CA ALA A 139 2.82 -3.86 -24.42
C ALA A 139 2.41 -4.94 -23.43
N LEU A 140 3.33 -5.32 -22.54
CA LEU A 140 3.06 -6.26 -21.46
C LEU A 140 2.02 -5.70 -20.51
N VAL A 141 1.13 -6.57 -20.03
CA VAL A 141 0.11 -6.21 -19.05
C VAL A 141 0.60 -6.55 -17.64
N LYS A 142 0.65 -5.56 -16.76
CA LYS A 142 0.93 -5.71 -15.34
C LYS A 142 -0.38 -5.70 -14.57
N SER A 143 -0.61 -6.71 -13.73
CA SER A 143 -1.76 -6.75 -12.81
C SER A 143 -1.31 -6.43 -11.40
N GLU A 144 -2.08 -5.60 -10.71
CA GLU A 144 -1.93 -5.30 -9.28
C GLU A 144 -3.28 -5.54 -8.59
N ARG A 145 -3.24 -6.04 -7.34
CA ARG A 145 -4.40 -6.18 -6.46
C ARG A 145 -4.17 -5.32 -5.23
N ASN A 146 -5.07 -4.39 -5.00
CA ASN A 146 -5.08 -3.56 -3.82
C ASN A 146 -6.28 -3.95 -2.98
N ARG A 147 -6.06 -4.17 -1.68
CA ARG A 147 -7.11 -4.53 -0.74
C ARG A 147 -7.49 -3.35 0.14
N ALA A 148 -8.71 -3.36 0.60
CA ALA A 148 -9.18 -2.48 1.65
C ALA A 148 -10.07 -3.26 2.60
N CYS A 149 -10.15 -2.81 3.85
CA CYS A 149 -11.15 -3.30 4.77
C CYS A 149 -11.95 -2.14 5.36
N PHE A 150 -13.26 -2.35 5.52
CA PHE A 150 -14.14 -1.46 6.24
C PHE A 150 -14.47 -2.05 7.61
N ILE A 151 -14.19 -1.30 8.69
CA ILE A 151 -14.43 -1.71 10.05
C ILE A 151 -15.71 -1.01 10.54
N HIS A 152 -16.79 -1.76 10.75
CA HIS A 152 -18.11 -1.23 11.03
C HIS A 152 -18.17 -0.44 12.35
N SER A 153 -17.53 -0.94 13.42
CA SER A 153 -17.58 -0.30 14.75
C SER A 153 -17.04 1.13 14.77
N GLU A 154 -16.12 1.45 13.89
CA GLU A 154 -15.45 2.76 13.82
C GLU A 154 -15.82 3.55 12.55
N SER A 155 -16.67 3.00 11.67
CA SER A 155 -16.94 3.52 10.32
C SER A 155 -15.64 3.84 9.57
N LEU A 156 -14.66 2.94 9.66
CA LEU A 156 -13.30 3.16 9.23
C LEU A 156 -12.96 2.33 8.00
N LEU A 157 -12.63 2.98 6.90
CA LEU A 157 -12.06 2.36 5.70
C LEU A 157 -10.55 2.41 5.77
N VAL A 158 -9.92 1.24 5.67
CA VAL A 158 -8.46 1.08 5.70
C VAL A 158 -8.00 0.53 4.35
N ILE A 159 -7.12 1.25 3.67
CA ILE A 159 -6.68 0.90 2.31
C ILE A 159 -5.21 0.50 2.35
N ASP A 160 -4.88 -0.65 1.72
CA ASP A 160 -3.50 -1.13 1.58
C ASP A 160 -2.77 -0.44 0.43
N VAL A 161 -2.42 0.81 0.63
CA VAL A 161 -1.62 1.58 -0.32
C VAL A 161 -0.63 2.50 0.38
N GLY A 162 0.58 2.63 -0.20
CA GLY A 162 1.66 3.42 0.41
C GLY A 162 1.62 4.91 0.05
N THR A 163 0.84 5.34 -0.97
CA THR A 163 0.82 6.72 -1.44
C THR A 163 -0.60 7.26 -1.50
N GLU A 164 -0.74 8.57 -1.31
CA GLU A 164 -2.03 9.27 -1.38
C GLU A 164 -2.69 9.12 -2.77
N THR A 165 -1.94 9.32 -3.84
CA THR A 165 -2.43 9.15 -5.22
C THR A 165 -3.03 7.76 -5.48
N LYS A 166 -2.44 6.70 -4.89
CA LYS A 166 -3.02 5.34 -5.00
C LYS A 166 -4.29 5.20 -4.16
N ALA A 167 -4.36 5.88 -3.02
CA ALA A 167 -5.56 5.87 -2.19
C ALA A 167 -6.71 6.62 -2.86
N GLU A 168 -6.45 7.81 -3.41
CA GLU A 168 -7.43 8.56 -4.20
C GLU A 168 -7.94 7.75 -5.38
N TRP A 169 -7.02 7.11 -6.11
CA TRP A 169 -7.40 6.21 -7.20
C TRP A 169 -8.32 5.06 -6.74
N PHE A 170 -8.04 4.46 -5.59
CA PHE A 170 -8.88 3.41 -5.02
C PHE A 170 -10.27 3.95 -4.65
N LEU A 171 -10.33 5.10 -4.00
CA LEU A 171 -11.56 5.78 -3.61
C LEU A 171 -12.39 6.21 -4.83
N ASP A 172 -11.74 6.64 -5.90
CA ASP A 172 -12.40 6.98 -7.18
C ASP A 172 -13.04 5.75 -7.85
N GLN A 173 -12.49 4.53 -7.65
CA GLN A 173 -13.13 3.31 -8.12
C GLN A 173 -14.29 2.87 -7.20
N LEU A 174 -14.26 3.24 -5.93
CA LEU A 174 -15.33 2.92 -4.99
C LEU A 174 -16.54 3.88 -5.11
N ARG A 175 -16.28 5.15 -5.38
CA ARG A 175 -17.30 6.20 -5.47
C ARG A 175 -18.49 5.88 -6.41
N PRO A 176 -18.30 5.40 -7.66
CA PRO A 176 -19.40 5.11 -8.57
C PRO A 176 -20.26 3.91 -8.15
N CYS A 177 -19.80 3.10 -7.20
CA CYS A 177 -20.58 1.98 -6.66
C CYS A 177 -21.67 2.42 -5.67
N PHE A 178 -21.61 3.64 -5.14
CA PHE A 178 -22.55 4.17 -4.17
C PHE A 178 -23.30 5.36 -4.74
N THR A 179 -24.57 5.49 -4.37
CA THR A 179 -25.37 6.68 -4.73
C THR A 179 -24.78 7.93 -4.07
N GLU A 180 -24.31 7.79 -2.82
CA GLU A 180 -23.64 8.84 -2.06
C GLU A 180 -22.50 8.20 -1.27
N PHE A 181 -21.26 8.65 -1.53
CA PHE A 181 -20.06 8.15 -0.84
C PHE A 181 -19.26 9.31 -0.26
N GLY A 182 -19.43 9.51 1.04
CA GLY A 182 -18.71 10.51 1.81
C GLY A 182 -17.59 9.88 2.62
N TYR A 183 -16.41 10.48 2.56
CA TYR A 183 -15.27 10.07 3.39
C TYR A 183 -14.36 11.25 3.70
N ILE A 184 -13.57 11.14 4.75
CA ILE A 184 -12.54 12.08 5.15
C ILE A 184 -11.29 11.33 5.60
N PRO A 185 -10.08 11.84 5.36
CA PRO A 185 -8.87 11.29 5.96
C PRO A 185 -8.98 11.26 7.48
N LEU A 186 -8.49 10.19 8.11
CA LEU A 186 -8.46 10.10 9.56
C LEU A 186 -7.36 11.02 10.10
N THR A 187 -7.75 12.00 10.90
CA THR A 187 -6.85 12.91 11.59
C THR A 187 -7.12 12.94 13.08
N TYR A 188 -6.12 13.31 13.86
CA TYR A 188 -6.17 13.32 15.32
C TYR A 188 -6.03 14.74 15.85
N ASN A 189 -6.48 14.98 17.10
CA ASN A 189 -6.37 16.29 17.75
C ASN A 189 -4.90 16.65 18.07
N THR A 190 -4.08 15.65 18.43
CA THR A 190 -2.64 15.80 18.63
C THR A 190 -1.91 15.26 17.40
N PRO A 191 -0.89 15.95 16.88
CA PRO A 191 -0.11 15.47 15.75
C PRO A 191 0.54 14.10 16.03
N PRO A 192 0.49 13.14 15.10
CA PRO A 192 1.18 11.85 15.25
C PRO A 192 2.68 11.98 15.47
N ALA A 193 3.31 13.07 14.98
CA ALA A 193 4.71 13.38 15.21
C ALA A 193 5.09 13.41 16.71
N ASP A 194 4.17 13.83 17.60
CA ASP A 194 4.41 13.84 19.04
C ASP A 194 4.55 12.42 19.61
N LEU A 195 3.73 11.49 19.12
CA LEU A 195 3.84 10.08 19.47
C LEU A 195 5.15 9.47 18.96
N LEU A 196 5.55 9.78 17.71
CA LEU A 196 6.80 9.33 17.15
C LEU A 196 7.99 9.80 18.02
N ASN A 197 8.01 11.08 18.40
CA ASN A 197 9.05 11.65 19.24
C ASN A 197 9.10 10.99 20.61
N ARG A 198 7.95 10.74 21.26
CA ARG A 198 7.89 10.05 22.55
C ARG A 198 8.50 8.65 22.48
N ILE A 199 8.08 7.84 21.50
CA ILE A 199 8.60 6.48 21.31
C ILE A 199 10.11 6.53 21.04
N PHE A 200 10.55 7.42 20.15
CA PHE A 200 11.95 7.56 19.79
C PHE A 200 12.85 7.99 20.96
N MET A 201 12.37 8.89 21.82
CA MET A 201 13.11 9.36 22.99
C MET A 201 13.08 8.39 24.17
N GLY A 202 12.34 7.27 24.07
CA GLY A 202 12.29 6.22 25.08
C GLY A 202 11.10 6.29 26.05
N ASP A 203 10.14 7.20 25.81
CA ASP A 203 8.86 7.27 26.52
C ASP A 203 7.77 6.53 25.72
N SER A 204 7.99 5.25 25.45
CA SER A 204 7.03 4.44 24.66
C SER A 204 5.76 4.18 25.46
N PRO A 205 4.58 4.51 24.92
CA PRO A 205 3.31 4.10 25.53
C PRO A 205 3.18 2.58 25.58
N LEU A 206 2.31 2.10 26.47
CA LEU A 206 2.00 0.68 26.58
C LEU A 206 1.56 0.12 25.21
N GLY A 207 2.05 -1.05 24.86
CA GLY A 207 1.78 -1.69 23.56
C GLY A 207 2.70 -1.23 22.42
N PHE A 208 3.42 -0.12 22.57
CA PHE A 208 4.36 0.37 21.55
C PHE A 208 5.82 0.11 21.95
N SER A 209 6.62 -0.27 20.98
CA SER A 209 8.07 -0.43 21.13
C SER A 209 8.83 0.25 20.00
N LEU A 210 10.05 0.69 20.29
CA LEU A 210 10.95 1.29 19.31
C LEU A 210 11.46 0.20 18.35
N GLY A 211 11.33 0.45 17.04
CA GLY A 211 11.86 -0.40 16.00
C GLY A 211 13.31 -0.06 15.64
N ARG A 212 13.73 -0.48 14.44
CA ARG A 212 15.13 -0.39 13.99
C ARG A 212 15.34 0.51 12.77
N GLU A 213 14.34 1.31 12.40
CA GLU A 213 14.47 2.26 11.28
C GLU A 213 13.82 3.59 11.61
N CYS A 214 14.43 4.69 11.16
CA CYS A 214 13.83 6.01 11.22
C CYS A 214 14.31 6.89 10.06
N ARG A 215 13.53 7.94 9.81
CA ARG A 215 13.90 9.00 8.88
C ARG A 215 13.66 10.35 9.54
N MET A 216 14.64 11.22 9.42
CA MET A 216 14.59 12.59 9.90
C MET A 216 14.80 13.56 8.75
N GLN A 217 14.27 14.77 8.89
CA GLN A 217 14.38 15.85 7.93
C GLN A 217 14.67 17.14 8.65
N ASP A 218 15.54 17.96 8.09
CA ASP A 218 15.83 19.30 8.61
C ASP A 218 14.63 20.23 8.36
N GLU A 219 14.27 21.06 9.36
CA GLU A 219 13.14 21.99 9.23
C GLU A 219 13.43 23.13 8.25
N GLY A 220 14.68 23.57 8.18
CA GLY A 220 15.13 24.67 7.31
C GLY A 220 15.41 24.23 5.87
N ASP A 221 15.79 22.97 5.66
CA ASP A 221 16.08 22.39 4.34
C ASP A 221 15.40 21.05 4.14
N SER A 222 14.26 21.05 3.46
CA SER A 222 13.48 19.84 3.16
C SER A 222 14.23 18.81 2.29
N LYS A 223 15.36 19.16 1.70
CA LYS A 223 16.22 18.24 0.94
C LYS A 223 17.20 17.50 1.84
N SER A 224 17.54 18.09 2.99
CA SER A 224 18.42 17.45 3.96
C SER A 224 17.67 16.40 4.76
N LYS A 225 17.93 15.12 4.42
CA LYS A 225 17.28 13.95 5.03
C LYS A 225 18.32 12.95 5.48
N VAL A 226 18.13 12.40 6.68
CA VAL A 226 18.94 11.32 7.22
C VAL A 226 18.04 10.12 7.50
N SER A 227 18.51 8.91 7.19
CA SER A 227 17.76 7.68 7.40
C SER A 227 18.66 6.61 8.00
N TRP A 228 18.18 5.94 9.02
CA TRP A 228 18.78 4.74 9.59
C TRP A 228 17.89 3.55 9.29
N ASN A 229 18.48 2.47 8.79
CA ASN A 229 17.79 1.23 8.50
C ASN A 229 18.51 0.09 9.18
N ASP A 230 17.75 -0.76 9.87
CA ASP A 230 18.24 -1.89 10.66
C ASP A 230 19.34 -1.51 11.65
N PHE A 231 19.13 -0.44 12.39
CA PHE A 231 20.08 0.10 13.37
C PHE A 231 19.46 0.21 14.77
N GLU A 232 20.31 0.22 15.83
CA GLU A 232 19.85 0.44 17.19
C GLU A 232 19.58 1.93 17.44
N LEU A 233 18.32 2.31 17.44
CA LEU A 233 17.88 3.71 17.52
C LEU A 233 17.94 4.30 18.94
N SER A 234 18.20 3.49 19.97
CA SER A 234 18.39 3.95 21.34
C SER A 234 19.73 4.67 21.54
N ASP A 235 20.63 4.61 20.57
CA ASP A 235 21.92 5.28 20.61
C ASP A 235 21.77 6.81 20.77
N THR A 236 22.52 7.37 21.74
CA THR A 236 22.48 8.79 22.08
C THR A 236 22.88 9.69 20.90
N SER A 237 23.80 9.24 20.04
CA SER A 237 24.26 9.99 18.87
C SER A 237 23.14 10.21 17.87
N ILE A 238 22.25 9.22 17.70
CA ILE A 238 21.09 9.34 16.78
C ILE A 238 20.02 10.22 17.39
N ARG A 239 19.73 10.09 18.69
CA ARG A 239 18.77 10.93 19.40
C ARG A 239 19.18 12.42 19.41
N GLN A 240 20.49 12.66 19.39
CA GLN A 240 21.05 14.01 19.35
C GLN A 240 20.56 14.81 18.15
N HIS A 241 20.34 14.19 16.98
CA HIS A 241 19.82 14.88 15.80
C HIS A 241 18.43 15.48 16.03
N VAL A 242 17.55 14.80 16.76
CA VAL A 242 16.21 15.34 17.10
C VAL A 242 16.35 16.47 18.13
N ILE A 243 17.27 16.35 19.10
CA ILE A 243 17.54 17.41 20.08
C ILE A 243 18.09 18.67 19.39
N GLU A 244 18.88 18.50 18.33
CA GLU A 244 19.46 19.58 17.51
C GLU A 244 18.47 20.17 16.49
N GLY A 245 17.21 19.69 16.45
CA GLY A 245 16.13 20.29 15.66
C GLY A 245 15.77 19.53 14.39
N MET A 246 16.31 18.34 14.14
CA MET A 246 15.80 17.50 13.06
C MET A 246 14.42 16.94 13.39
N LYS A 247 13.50 17.00 12.46
CA LYS A 247 12.14 16.50 12.59
C LYS A 247 12.04 15.02 12.20
N LEU A 248 11.52 14.22 13.11
CA LEU A 248 11.27 12.80 12.86
C LEU A 248 10.03 12.66 11.97
N THR A 249 10.22 12.13 10.76
CA THR A 249 9.15 11.96 9.77
C THR A 249 8.67 10.54 9.62
N HIS A 250 9.52 9.54 9.92
CA HIS A 250 9.17 8.11 9.89
C HIS A 250 9.87 7.40 11.04
N LEU A 251 9.17 6.46 11.67
CA LEU A 251 9.69 5.65 12.76
C LEU A 251 9.23 4.20 12.62
N GLY A 252 10.16 3.27 12.68
CA GLY A 252 9.88 1.85 12.88
C GLY A 252 9.37 1.62 14.28
N ILE A 253 8.28 0.90 14.41
CA ILE A 253 7.67 0.56 15.70
C ILE A 253 7.23 -0.90 15.74
N GLY A 254 7.18 -1.48 16.94
CA GLY A 254 6.41 -2.67 17.24
C GLY A 254 5.10 -2.30 17.91
N PHE A 255 4.06 -3.10 17.73
CA PHE A 255 2.77 -2.95 18.37
C PHE A 255 2.28 -4.28 18.93
N ASP A 256 1.95 -4.31 20.25
CA ASP A 256 1.44 -5.45 21.02
C ASP A 256 2.28 -6.74 20.88
N GLU A 257 3.56 -6.64 20.52
CA GLU A 257 4.43 -7.79 20.19
C GLU A 257 3.87 -8.68 19.04
N VAL A 258 2.83 -8.24 18.36
CA VAL A 258 2.13 -8.95 17.27
C VAL A 258 2.51 -8.40 15.92
N MET A 259 2.74 -7.10 15.81
CA MET A 259 2.97 -6.41 14.55
C MET A 259 4.18 -5.50 14.63
N SER A 260 4.97 -5.45 13.57
CA SER A 260 5.97 -4.41 13.32
C SER A 260 5.66 -3.64 12.04
N CYS A 261 5.94 -2.35 12.04
CA CYS A 261 5.68 -1.47 10.90
C CYS A 261 6.51 -0.18 10.98
N VAL A 262 6.40 0.65 9.97
CA VAL A 262 6.89 2.03 9.97
C VAL A 262 5.69 2.96 9.93
N ILE A 263 5.61 3.86 10.89
CA ILE A 263 4.61 4.93 10.95
C ILE A 263 5.26 6.26 10.53
N ASN A 264 4.53 7.11 9.79
CA ASN A 264 4.96 8.46 9.48
C ASN A 264 4.24 9.51 10.35
N ASP A 265 4.63 10.77 10.21
CA ASP A 265 4.06 11.94 10.90
C ASP A 265 2.61 12.28 10.51
N GLU A 266 2.03 11.59 9.53
CA GLU A 266 0.62 11.66 9.12
C GLU A 266 -0.20 10.45 9.59
N ALA A 267 0.36 9.57 10.44
CA ALA A 267 -0.23 8.29 10.85
C ALA A 267 -0.53 7.32 9.67
N VAL A 268 0.29 7.36 8.62
CA VAL A 268 0.29 6.34 7.58
C VAL A 268 1.27 5.24 7.97
N PHE A 269 0.81 4.00 7.94
CA PHE A 269 1.63 2.83 8.27
C PHE A 269 2.11 2.14 7.00
N SER A 270 3.34 1.66 7.02
CA SER A 270 3.96 0.95 5.91
C SER A 270 4.84 -0.19 6.42
N LYS A 271 5.25 -1.08 5.52
CA LYS A 271 6.10 -2.23 5.82
C LYS A 271 5.53 -3.12 6.95
N LEU A 272 4.21 -3.30 7.00
CA LEU A 272 3.58 -4.14 8.00
C LEU A 272 4.11 -5.58 7.92
N LYS A 273 4.42 -6.13 9.10
CA LYS A 273 4.78 -7.54 9.29
C LYS A 273 4.14 -8.03 10.57
N PHE A 274 3.47 -9.19 10.51
CA PHE A 274 2.95 -9.86 11.70
C PHE A 274 4.01 -10.83 12.23
N ILE A 275 4.29 -10.76 13.52
CA ILE A 275 5.27 -11.59 14.20
C ILE A 275 4.68 -13.01 14.34
N GLY A 276 5.43 -14.02 13.94
CA GLY A 276 4.97 -15.42 13.99
C GLY A 276 4.18 -15.90 12.78
N SER A 277 3.85 -15.04 11.81
CA SER A 277 3.22 -15.47 10.55
C SER A 277 4.13 -16.43 9.75
N GLU A 278 5.44 -16.34 9.92
CA GLU A 278 6.41 -17.26 9.30
C GLU A 278 6.31 -18.71 9.84
N ALA A 279 5.86 -18.87 11.09
CA ALA A 279 5.68 -20.20 11.71
C ALA A 279 4.42 -20.91 11.21
N VAL A 280 3.42 -20.18 10.76
CA VAL A 280 2.16 -20.71 10.21
C VAL A 280 2.33 -21.23 8.78
N ASP A 281 3.39 -20.85 8.07
CA ASP A 281 3.71 -21.35 6.73
C ASP A 281 4.01 -22.85 6.67
N ASN A 282 4.17 -23.54 7.83
CA ASN A 282 4.36 -24.98 7.90
C ASN A 282 3.06 -25.79 8.03
N PHE A 283 1.93 -25.15 8.22
CA PHE A 283 0.65 -25.82 8.06
C PHE A 283 0.29 -25.77 6.58
N ASP A 284 0.27 -26.92 5.93
CA ASP A 284 -0.43 -27.12 4.65
C ASP A 284 -1.91 -26.77 4.91
N ALA A 285 -2.24 -25.48 4.80
CA ALA A 285 -3.62 -25.03 4.86
C ALA A 285 -4.27 -25.57 3.59
N GLU A 286 -5.01 -26.66 3.75
CA GLU A 286 -5.75 -27.32 2.66
C GLU A 286 -6.76 -26.37 1.99
N ASP A 287 -7.16 -25.28 2.68
CA ASP A 287 -8.12 -24.29 2.18
C ASP A 287 -7.53 -22.86 2.19
N PRO A 288 -7.23 -22.27 1.00
CA PRO A 288 -6.77 -20.89 0.88
C PRO A 288 -7.75 -19.85 1.46
N MET A 289 -9.07 -20.12 1.43
CA MET A 289 -10.06 -19.20 1.97
C MET A 289 -10.05 -19.21 3.50
N ALA A 290 -9.92 -20.35 4.14
CA ALA A 290 -9.79 -20.43 5.59
C ALA A 290 -8.56 -19.69 6.09
N ARG A 291 -7.45 -19.75 5.36
CA ARG A 291 -6.24 -18.97 5.65
C ARG A 291 -6.48 -17.47 5.48
N LEU A 292 -7.11 -17.05 4.38
CA LEU A 292 -7.48 -15.66 4.14
C LEU A 292 -8.35 -15.10 5.30
N ASP A 293 -9.33 -15.89 5.75
CA ASP A 293 -10.22 -15.54 6.84
C ASP A 293 -9.47 -15.37 8.18
N ALA A 294 -8.54 -16.28 8.49
CA ALA A 294 -7.70 -16.21 9.68
C ALA A 294 -6.80 -14.96 9.68
N ASP A 295 -6.12 -14.69 8.55
CA ASP A 295 -5.28 -13.52 8.37
C ASP A 295 -6.11 -12.22 8.47
N PHE A 296 -7.33 -12.23 7.94
CA PHE A 296 -8.24 -11.08 8.01
C PHE A 296 -8.73 -10.79 9.42
N VAL A 297 -9.07 -11.82 10.20
CA VAL A 297 -9.46 -11.68 11.62
C VAL A 297 -8.30 -11.13 12.45
N LEU A 298 -7.08 -11.65 12.25
CA LEU A 298 -5.88 -11.16 12.93
C LEU A 298 -5.61 -9.69 12.58
N LEU A 299 -5.63 -9.35 11.30
CA LEU A 299 -5.41 -7.99 10.79
C LEU A 299 -6.42 -7.01 11.40
N THR A 300 -7.72 -7.28 11.25
CA THR A 300 -8.78 -6.38 11.72
C THR A 300 -8.83 -6.25 13.22
N GLY A 301 -8.56 -7.34 13.97
CA GLY A 301 -8.44 -7.32 15.42
C GLY A 301 -7.27 -6.44 15.88
N THR A 302 -6.11 -6.54 15.20
CA THR A 302 -4.94 -5.70 15.50
C THR A 302 -5.19 -4.23 15.13
N ILE A 303 -5.81 -3.95 13.99
CA ILE A 303 -6.15 -2.58 13.56
C ILE A 303 -7.12 -1.91 14.56
N ARG A 304 -8.15 -2.63 15.04
CA ARG A 304 -9.08 -2.07 16.03
C ARG A 304 -8.36 -1.63 17.30
N ARG A 305 -7.49 -2.46 17.86
CA ARG A 305 -6.68 -2.12 19.04
C ARG A 305 -5.75 -0.94 18.75
N LEU A 306 -5.05 -0.97 17.63
CA LEU A 306 -4.15 0.11 17.23
C LEU A 306 -4.89 1.45 17.12
N VAL A 307 -6.03 1.49 16.45
CA VAL A 307 -6.83 2.71 16.26
C VAL A 307 -7.42 3.21 17.60
N GLU A 308 -7.86 2.30 18.47
CA GLU A 308 -8.34 2.65 19.81
C GLU A 308 -7.24 3.29 20.66
N ASP A 309 -6.02 2.72 20.63
CA ASP A 309 -4.88 3.26 21.39
C ASP A 309 -4.38 4.57 20.79
N LEU A 310 -4.31 4.69 19.47
CA LEU A 310 -3.98 5.98 18.81
C LEU A 310 -5.02 7.06 19.17
N LYS A 311 -6.30 6.72 19.18
CA LYS A 311 -7.37 7.64 19.57
C LYS A 311 -7.20 8.14 21.01
N LYS A 312 -6.81 7.26 21.94
CA LYS A 312 -6.52 7.63 23.35
C LYS A 312 -5.26 8.50 23.43
N LEU A 313 -4.18 8.09 22.79
CA LEU A 313 -2.87 8.75 22.87
C LEU A 313 -2.85 10.10 22.18
N LEU A 314 -3.59 10.26 21.08
CA LEU A 314 -3.63 11.48 20.27
C LEU A 314 -4.87 12.35 20.54
N GLY A 315 -5.55 12.16 21.68
CA GLY A 315 -6.62 13.03 22.15
C GLY A 315 -7.92 12.96 21.37
N GLY A 316 -8.18 11.84 20.68
CA GLY A 316 -9.36 11.64 19.85
C GLY A 316 -9.20 12.08 18.41
N TYR A 317 -10.23 11.84 17.60
CA TYR A 317 -10.26 12.29 16.22
C TYR A 317 -10.48 13.80 16.12
N ALA A 318 -9.78 14.44 15.22
CA ALA A 318 -9.99 15.85 14.95
C ALA A 318 -11.42 16.09 14.41
N SER A 319 -12.03 17.16 14.90
CA SER A 319 -13.34 17.60 14.39
C SER A 319 -13.20 18.12 12.97
N ILE A 320 -14.13 17.76 12.10
CA ILE A 320 -14.22 18.36 10.77
C ILE A 320 -14.55 19.84 10.96
N LYS A 321 -13.61 20.73 10.70
CA LYS A 321 -13.99 22.12 10.47
C LYS A 321 -14.78 22.12 9.16
N SER A 322 -16.11 22.27 9.24
CA SER A 322 -16.91 22.57 8.06
C SER A 322 -16.34 23.84 7.45
N SER A 323 -15.74 23.72 6.27
CA SER A 323 -15.41 24.87 5.43
C SER A 323 -16.75 25.46 4.93
N GLN A 324 -17.42 26.18 5.81
CA GLN A 324 -18.44 27.15 5.47
C GLN A 324 -17.84 28.50 5.85
N ASP A 325 -17.17 29.12 4.85
CA ASP A 325 -17.15 30.56 4.64
C ASP A 325 -16.63 30.82 3.22
#